data_0f7727c11788eb2e9c6e6e35b594abc3
#
_entry.id   0f7727c11788eb2e9c6e6e35b594abc3
#
_cell.length_a   1.000
_cell.length_b   1.000
_cell.length_c   1.000
_cell.angle_alpha   90.00
_cell.angle_beta   90.00
_cell.angle_gamma   90.00
#
_symmetry.space_group_name_H-M   'P 1'
#
loop_
_entity.id
_entity.type
_entity.pdbx_description
1 polymer ?
#
loop_
_entity_poly.entity_id
_entity_poly.type
_entity_poly.pdbx_seq_one_letter_code
_entity_poly.pdbx_strand_id
1 'polypeptide(L)'
;MSTAIVWLRSTLRVHDNPLLDWAYRSEEIDSVIPVFVLDTGRGMGEEEQIGPNRMRFLYDSLTDLDDRLREEYSARLLVLEGRPEEAIPLLAGKLGSTGWLLCDYQADPRSRGQIGEIKASVSEMGVRTKVFPSVSTILDVEEAIARPGFRDPKSSNDIGAIMGRNLGEGPDG
;
A
#
# COMPACT_ATOMS: atom_id res chain seq x y z
N MET A 1 -12.18 19.31 -8.86
CA MET A 1 -12.42 17.88 -8.51
C MET A 1 -11.07 17.21 -8.39
N SER A 2 -10.84 16.55 -7.25
CA SER A 2 -9.57 15.86 -6.95
C SER A 2 -9.82 14.36 -6.82
N THR A 3 -9.13 13.56 -7.62
CA THR A 3 -9.22 12.09 -7.59
C THR A 3 -8.08 11.51 -6.77
N ALA A 4 -8.36 10.54 -5.92
CA ALA A 4 -7.35 9.74 -5.25
C ALA A 4 -7.20 8.37 -5.93
N ILE A 5 -5.97 8.03 -6.29
CA ILE A 5 -5.59 6.67 -6.63
C ILE A 5 -5.25 5.96 -5.32
N VAL A 6 -5.99 4.91 -4.98
CA VAL A 6 -5.72 4.04 -3.83
C VAL A 6 -5.05 2.76 -4.33
N TRP A 7 -3.73 2.73 -4.25
CA TRP A 7 -2.95 1.59 -4.71
C TRP A 7 -2.91 0.51 -3.63
N LEU A 8 -3.77 -0.48 -3.81
CA LEU A 8 -3.87 -1.67 -2.96
C LEU A 8 -2.79 -2.67 -3.36
N ARG A 9 -1.99 -3.14 -2.41
CA ARG A 9 -0.85 -4.03 -2.65
C ARG A 9 -1.02 -5.37 -1.93
N SER A 10 -0.87 -5.38 -0.63
CA SER A 10 -0.99 -6.57 0.22
C SER A 10 -2.28 -6.59 1.03
N THR A 11 -2.90 -5.42 1.23
CA THR A 11 -4.14 -5.30 2.00
C THR A 11 -5.33 -5.32 1.06
N LEU A 12 -5.73 -6.53 0.64
CA LEU A 12 -6.86 -6.76 -0.27
C LEU A 12 -8.15 -6.93 0.54
N ARG A 13 -8.54 -5.88 1.28
CA ARG A 13 -9.77 -5.85 2.07
C ARG A 13 -10.37 -4.45 2.07
N VAL A 14 -11.67 -4.38 2.26
CA VAL A 14 -12.42 -3.12 2.33
C VAL A 14 -12.48 -2.61 3.78
N HIS A 15 -12.91 -3.48 4.72
CA HIS A 15 -13.04 -3.11 6.12
C HIS A 15 -11.66 -2.93 6.79
N ASP A 16 -11.60 -2.03 7.75
CA ASP A 16 -10.38 -1.73 8.50
C ASP A 16 -9.18 -1.47 7.54
N ASN A 17 -9.45 -0.68 6.51
CA ASN A 17 -8.44 -0.28 5.53
C ASN A 17 -8.15 1.22 5.66
N PRO A 18 -7.00 1.59 6.24
CA PRO A 18 -6.71 2.99 6.53
C PRO A 18 -6.58 3.87 5.28
N LEU A 19 -6.26 3.29 4.12
CA LEU A 19 -6.18 4.02 2.87
C LEU A 19 -7.58 4.46 2.42
N LEU A 20 -8.53 3.53 2.41
CA LEU A 20 -9.92 3.78 2.03
C LEU A 20 -10.62 4.68 3.05
N ASP A 21 -10.39 4.44 4.35
CA ASP A 21 -10.97 5.25 5.42
C ASP A 21 -10.48 6.70 5.36
N TRP A 22 -9.19 6.92 5.14
CA TRP A 22 -8.65 8.26 4.98
C TRP A 22 -9.17 8.95 3.71
N ALA A 23 -9.24 8.23 2.59
CA ALA A 23 -9.78 8.77 1.35
C ALA A 23 -11.24 9.20 1.50
N TYR A 24 -12.05 8.38 2.17
CA TYR A 24 -13.47 8.64 2.41
C TYR A 24 -13.71 9.87 3.32
N ARG A 25 -12.84 10.06 4.34
CA ARG A 25 -12.99 11.17 5.31
C ARG A 25 -12.34 12.47 4.84
N SER A 26 -11.56 12.45 3.78
CA SER A 26 -10.84 13.63 3.31
C SER A 26 -11.74 14.55 2.51
N GLU A 27 -11.88 15.80 2.96
CA GLU A 27 -12.60 16.85 2.23
C GLU A 27 -11.90 17.29 0.94
N GLU A 28 -10.64 16.86 0.74
CA GLU A 28 -9.85 17.18 -0.45
C GLU A 28 -10.04 16.18 -1.59
N ILE A 29 -10.81 15.12 -1.38
CA ILE A 29 -11.00 14.03 -2.35
C ILE A 29 -12.47 13.95 -2.75
N ASP A 30 -12.72 14.15 -4.04
CA ASP A 30 -14.07 14.05 -4.62
C ASP A 30 -14.36 12.64 -5.15
N SER A 31 -13.33 11.91 -5.55
CA SER A 31 -13.47 10.56 -6.09
C SER A 31 -12.28 9.67 -5.77
N VAL A 32 -12.54 8.36 -5.70
CA VAL A 32 -11.53 7.34 -5.36
C VAL A 32 -11.50 6.29 -6.45
N ILE A 33 -10.30 5.93 -6.88
CA ILE A 33 -10.06 4.82 -7.80
C ILE A 33 -9.20 3.79 -7.08
N PRO A 34 -9.78 2.67 -6.60
CA PRO A 34 -9.02 1.55 -6.07
C PRO A 34 -8.28 0.86 -7.22
N VAL A 35 -6.98 0.66 -7.05
CA VAL A 35 -6.10 0.10 -8.08
C VAL A 35 -5.29 -1.04 -7.50
N PHE A 36 -5.21 -2.13 -8.24
CA PHE A 36 -4.22 -3.18 -8.04
C PHE A 36 -3.33 -3.28 -9.27
N VAL A 37 -2.03 -3.41 -9.08
CA VAL A 37 -1.08 -3.63 -10.19
C VAL A 37 -0.54 -5.04 -10.09
N LEU A 38 -0.84 -5.86 -11.09
CA LEU A 38 -0.20 -7.16 -11.27
C LEU A 38 1.21 -6.91 -11.82
N ASP A 39 2.19 -6.95 -10.93
CA ASP A 39 3.58 -6.65 -11.26
C ASP A 39 4.20 -7.78 -12.09
N THR A 40 4.26 -7.57 -13.40
CA THR A 40 4.91 -8.48 -14.36
C THR A 40 6.40 -8.18 -14.53
N GLY A 41 6.90 -7.09 -13.97
CA GLY A 41 8.30 -6.68 -14.01
C GLY A 41 9.18 -7.34 -12.94
N ARG A 42 8.61 -8.14 -12.05
CA ARG A 42 9.38 -9.03 -11.19
C ARG A 42 10.06 -10.02 -12.12
N GLY A 43 11.38 -9.88 -12.27
CA GLY A 43 12.20 -10.62 -13.22
C GLY A 43 11.72 -12.08 -13.32
N MET A 44 11.24 -12.41 -14.49
CA MET A 44 10.78 -13.76 -14.82
C MET A 44 11.98 -14.70 -14.97
N GLY A 45 12.83 -14.76 -13.93
CA GLY A 45 13.66 -15.93 -13.72
C GLY A 45 12.72 -17.09 -13.38
N GLU A 46 12.99 -18.26 -13.90
CA GLU A 46 12.14 -19.45 -13.70
C GLU A 46 11.84 -19.76 -12.21
N GLU A 47 12.62 -19.20 -11.29
CA GLU A 47 12.49 -19.36 -9.83
C GLU A 47 11.48 -18.41 -9.15
N GLU A 48 11.03 -17.35 -9.83
CA GLU A 48 10.11 -16.35 -9.26
C GLU A 48 8.69 -16.37 -9.86
N GLN A 49 8.37 -17.35 -10.68
CA GLN A 49 7.00 -17.48 -11.20
C GLN A 49 6.03 -17.76 -10.06
N ILE A 50 4.99 -16.92 -9.98
CA ILE A 50 3.89 -17.16 -9.07
C ILE A 50 3.26 -18.51 -9.43
N GLY A 51 3.37 -19.49 -8.53
CA GLY A 51 2.79 -20.80 -8.76
C GLY A 51 1.27 -20.74 -9.01
N PRO A 52 0.69 -21.71 -9.75
CA PRO A 52 -0.71 -21.66 -10.18
C PRO A 52 -1.70 -21.53 -9.02
N ASN A 53 -1.44 -22.16 -7.87
CA ASN A 53 -2.29 -22.06 -6.69
C ASN A 53 -2.27 -20.65 -6.09
N ARG A 54 -1.11 -19.99 -6.05
CA ARG A 54 -0.96 -18.64 -5.55
C ARG A 54 -1.62 -17.62 -6.50
N MET A 55 -1.52 -17.85 -7.80
CA MET A 55 -2.18 -17.04 -8.81
C MET A 55 -3.70 -17.15 -8.67
N ARG A 56 -4.23 -18.37 -8.53
CA ARG A 56 -5.65 -18.59 -8.31
C ARG A 56 -6.15 -17.89 -7.05
N PHE A 57 -5.43 -18.05 -5.93
CA PHE A 57 -5.77 -17.35 -4.68
C PHE A 57 -5.79 -15.82 -4.87
N LEU A 58 -4.84 -15.27 -5.62
CA LEU A 58 -4.82 -13.84 -5.92
C LEU A 58 -6.07 -13.43 -6.72
N TYR A 59 -6.42 -14.16 -7.78
CA TYR A 59 -7.63 -13.87 -8.55
C TYR A 59 -8.91 -13.95 -7.73
N ASP A 60 -9.05 -14.98 -6.90
CA ASP A 60 -10.19 -15.13 -6.00
C ASP A 60 -10.27 -13.96 -5.01
N SER A 61 -9.13 -13.51 -4.47
CA SER A 61 -9.04 -12.37 -3.55
C SER A 61 -9.38 -11.04 -4.24
N LEU A 62 -8.93 -10.82 -5.48
CA LEU A 62 -9.24 -9.61 -6.24
C LEU A 62 -10.72 -9.57 -6.64
N THR A 63 -11.32 -10.72 -6.92
CA THR A 63 -12.75 -10.83 -7.24
C THR A 63 -13.60 -10.50 -6.02
N ASP A 64 -13.29 -11.10 -4.85
CA ASP A 64 -13.99 -10.79 -3.58
C ASP A 64 -13.85 -9.30 -3.24
N LEU A 65 -12.67 -8.71 -3.44
CA LEU A 65 -12.43 -7.29 -3.21
C LEU A 65 -13.26 -6.40 -4.15
N ASP A 66 -13.31 -6.70 -5.45
CA ASP A 66 -14.13 -5.96 -6.42
C ASP A 66 -15.63 -6.03 -6.07
N ASP A 67 -16.11 -7.21 -5.69
CA ASP A 67 -17.51 -7.41 -5.30
C ASP A 67 -17.85 -6.58 -4.04
N ARG A 68 -16.99 -6.58 -3.02
CA ARG A 68 -17.17 -5.76 -1.82
C ARG A 68 -17.09 -4.26 -2.09
N LEU A 69 -16.14 -3.82 -2.92
CA LEU A 69 -16.06 -2.41 -3.33
C LEU A 69 -17.31 -1.96 -4.05
N ARG A 70 -17.91 -2.84 -4.87
CA ARG A 70 -19.16 -2.56 -5.56
C ARG A 70 -20.34 -2.47 -4.62
N GLU A 71 -20.45 -3.40 -3.67
CA GLU A 71 -21.55 -3.47 -2.70
C GLU A 71 -21.50 -2.32 -1.70
N GLU A 72 -20.34 -2.01 -1.15
CA GLU A 72 -20.21 -1.06 -0.04
C GLU A 72 -19.98 0.39 -0.51
N TYR A 73 -19.28 0.59 -1.65
CA TYR A 73 -18.85 1.92 -2.11
C TYR A 73 -19.32 2.28 -3.51
N SER A 74 -20.06 1.40 -4.20
CA SER A 74 -20.41 1.57 -5.62
C SER A 74 -19.20 1.83 -6.51
N ALA A 75 -18.04 1.30 -6.12
CA ALA A 75 -16.76 1.44 -6.80
C ALA A 75 -16.35 0.11 -7.47
N ARG A 76 -15.41 0.19 -8.40
CA ARG A 76 -14.82 -0.97 -9.06
C ARG A 76 -13.32 -0.99 -8.84
N LEU A 77 -12.78 -2.18 -8.65
CA LEU A 77 -11.33 -2.37 -8.62
C LEU A 77 -10.76 -2.26 -10.04
N LEU A 78 -9.83 -1.35 -10.24
CA LEU A 78 -9.05 -1.30 -11.48
C LEU A 78 -7.82 -2.19 -11.34
N VAL A 79 -7.76 -3.25 -12.13
CA VAL A 79 -6.57 -4.12 -12.19
C VAL A 79 -5.74 -3.73 -13.41
N LEU A 80 -4.50 -3.34 -13.17
CA LEU A 80 -3.51 -3.02 -14.19
C LEU A 80 -2.47 -4.14 -14.24
N GLU A 81 -1.92 -4.38 -15.41
CA GLU A 81 -0.80 -5.29 -15.62
C GLU A 81 0.43 -4.49 -16.02
N GLY A 82 1.59 -4.83 -15.46
CA GLY A 82 2.85 -4.20 -15.79
C GLY A 82 3.65 -3.81 -14.55
N ARG A 83 4.66 -2.98 -14.75
CA ARG A 83 5.48 -2.46 -13.66
C ARG A 83 4.74 -1.31 -12.95
N PRO A 84 4.60 -1.36 -11.62
CA PRO A 84 3.93 -0.29 -10.88
C PRO A 84 4.52 1.10 -11.14
N GLU A 85 5.86 1.18 -11.34
CA GLU A 85 6.60 2.40 -11.60
C GLU A 85 6.19 3.08 -12.92
N GLU A 86 5.63 2.31 -13.84
CA GLU A 86 5.12 2.79 -15.13
C GLU A 86 3.59 2.93 -15.11
N ALA A 87 2.90 1.94 -14.56
CA ALA A 87 1.44 1.85 -14.59
C ALA A 87 0.75 2.94 -13.76
N ILE A 88 1.26 3.24 -12.56
CA ILE A 88 0.66 4.24 -11.67
C ILE A 88 0.82 5.67 -12.22
N PRO A 89 2.02 6.12 -12.63
CA PRO A 89 2.17 7.44 -13.25
C PRO A 89 1.39 7.59 -14.55
N LEU A 90 1.36 6.55 -15.39
CA LEU A 90 0.56 6.56 -16.62
C LEU A 90 -0.94 6.74 -16.32
N LEU A 91 -1.46 6.04 -15.33
CA LEU A 91 -2.85 6.20 -14.88
C LEU A 91 -3.10 7.61 -14.38
N ALA A 92 -2.24 8.13 -13.51
CA ALA A 92 -2.35 9.49 -12.97
C ALA A 92 -2.40 10.55 -14.07
N GLY A 93 -1.52 10.43 -15.07
CA GLY A 93 -1.48 11.32 -16.23
C GLY A 93 -2.75 11.22 -17.10
N LYS A 94 -3.28 10.02 -17.32
CA LYS A 94 -4.51 9.81 -18.10
C LYS A 94 -5.75 10.38 -17.43
N LEU A 95 -5.82 10.33 -16.10
CA LEU A 95 -6.94 10.88 -15.34
C LEU A 95 -6.95 12.41 -15.33
N GLY A 96 -5.77 13.03 -15.36
CA GLY A 96 -5.62 14.51 -15.41
C GLY A 96 -6.18 15.27 -14.20
N SER A 97 -6.90 14.60 -13.32
CA SER A 97 -7.52 15.15 -12.11
C SER A 97 -6.99 14.49 -10.83
N THR A 98 -5.91 13.71 -10.93
CA THR A 98 -5.33 13.01 -9.78
C THR A 98 -4.67 14.01 -8.84
N GLY A 99 -5.19 14.13 -7.63
CA GLY A 99 -4.61 14.95 -6.58
C GLY A 99 -3.81 14.16 -5.55
N TRP A 100 -4.14 12.87 -5.38
CA TRP A 100 -3.54 12.02 -4.38
C TRP A 100 -3.21 10.62 -4.89
N LEU A 101 -2.06 10.12 -4.46
CA LEU A 101 -1.70 8.71 -4.49
C LEU A 101 -1.61 8.21 -3.05
N LEU A 102 -2.41 7.21 -2.71
CA LEU A 102 -2.43 6.56 -1.40
C LEU A 102 -1.88 5.15 -1.55
N CYS A 103 -0.93 4.76 -0.72
CA CYS A 103 -0.37 3.41 -0.71
C CYS A 103 0.07 3.02 0.71
N ASP A 104 0.24 1.72 0.94
CA ASP A 104 0.76 1.20 2.19
C ASP A 104 2.28 1.02 2.12
N TYR A 105 2.92 1.19 3.28
CA TYR A 105 4.33 0.90 3.46
C TYR A 105 4.57 -0.60 3.36
N GLN A 106 5.65 -0.97 2.67
CA GLN A 106 6.15 -2.34 2.59
C GLN A 106 7.59 -2.37 3.10
N ALA A 107 7.89 -3.31 3.99
CA ALA A 107 9.19 -3.38 4.65
C ALA A 107 10.34 -3.80 3.72
N ASP A 108 10.02 -4.50 2.63
CA ASP A 108 11.07 -4.99 1.71
C ASP A 108 11.74 -3.84 0.92
N PRO A 109 13.05 -3.91 0.71
CA PRO A 109 13.81 -2.82 0.08
C PRO A 109 13.35 -2.51 -1.35
N ARG A 110 12.92 -3.50 -2.13
CA ARG A 110 12.45 -3.34 -3.49
C ARG A 110 11.16 -2.52 -3.53
N SER A 111 10.20 -2.89 -2.70
CA SER A 111 8.93 -2.17 -2.60
C SER A 111 9.11 -0.72 -2.13
N ARG A 112 10.08 -0.46 -1.25
CA ARG A 112 10.44 0.91 -0.86
C ARG A 112 11.03 1.70 -2.02
N GLY A 113 11.92 1.09 -2.80
CA GLY A 113 12.45 1.69 -4.02
C GLY A 113 11.34 2.05 -5.01
N GLN A 114 10.43 1.12 -5.28
CA GLN A 114 9.25 1.34 -6.13
C GLN A 114 8.42 2.55 -5.69
N ILE A 115 8.09 2.62 -4.40
CA ILE A 115 7.32 3.75 -3.85
C ILE A 115 8.07 5.06 -4.06
N GLY A 116 9.40 5.07 -3.86
CA GLY A 116 10.25 6.23 -4.09
C GLY A 116 10.22 6.72 -5.54
N GLU A 117 10.38 5.82 -6.51
CA GLU A 117 10.33 6.14 -7.94
C GLU A 117 8.95 6.64 -8.36
N ILE A 118 7.89 5.97 -7.96
CA ILE A 118 6.51 6.38 -8.26
C ILE A 118 6.23 7.76 -7.67
N LYS A 119 6.59 7.98 -6.39
CA LYS A 119 6.39 9.26 -5.71
C LYS A 119 7.10 10.41 -6.44
N ALA A 120 8.33 10.20 -6.89
CA ALA A 120 9.07 11.19 -7.67
C ALA A 120 8.33 11.52 -8.97
N SER A 121 7.95 10.49 -9.74
CA SER A 121 7.28 10.64 -11.03
C SER A 121 5.90 11.34 -10.91
N VAL A 122 5.06 10.95 -9.95
CA VAL A 122 3.73 11.57 -9.80
C VAL A 122 3.80 12.97 -9.19
N SER A 123 4.85 13.26 -8.40
CA SER A 123 5.08 14.60 -7.85
C SER A 123 5.33 15.64 -8.93
N GLU A 124 6.00 15.28 -10.03
CA GLU A 124 6.21 16.14 -11.21
C GLU A 124 4.87 16.52 -11.88
N MET A 125 3.84 15.70 -11.70
CA MET A 125 2.48 15.95 -12.19
C MET A 125 1.60 16.70 -11.17
N GLY A 126 2.18 17.11 -10.02
CA GLY A 126 1.44 17.78 -8.95
C GLY A 126 0.64 16.84 -8.04
N VAL A 127 0.82 15.54 -8.16
CA VAL A 127 0.12 14.55 -7.33
C VAL A 127 0.83 14.38 -5.99
N ARG A 128 0.09 14.54 -4.90
CA ARG A 128 0.59 14.31 -3.53
C ARG A 128 0.54 12.83 -3.19
N THR A 129 1.58 12.33 -2.56
CA THR A 129 1.64 10.93 -2.12
C THR A 129 1.55 10.82 -0.62
N LYS A 130 0.65 9.97 -0.12
CA LYS A 130 0.57 9.59 1.28
C LYS A 130 0.82 8.09 1.41
N VAL A 131 1.87 7.77 2.16
CA VAL A 131 2.23 6.40 2.51
C VAL A 131 1.72 6.12 3.92
N PHE A 132 0.90 5.09 4.06
CA PHE A 132 0.38 4.66 5.34
C PHE A 132 1.33 3.66 5.98
N PRO A 133 1.49 3.67 7.31
CA PRO A 133 2.24 2.62 8.00
C PRO A 133 1.67 1.25 7.65
N SER A 134 2.50 0.22 7.80
CA SER A 134 2.10 -1.14 7.46
C SER A 134 0.80 -1.52 8.20
N VAL A 135 -0.25 -1.80 7.43
CA VAL A 135 -1.54 -2.25 7.96
C VAL A 135 -1.52 -3.68 8.51
N SER A 136 -0.40 -4.35 8.39
CA SER A 136 -0.18 -5.72 8.91
C SER A 136 0.52 -5.75 10.27
N THR A 137 0.96 -4.60 10.78
CA THR A 137 1.64 -4.50 12.09
C THR A 137 0.99 -3.45 12.97
N ILE A 138 0.92 -3.72 14.26
CA ILE A 138 0.39 -2.79 15.28
C ILE A 138 1.35 -1.60 15.49
N LEU A 139 2.61 -1.74 15.08
CA LEU A 139 3.65 -0.75 15.27
C LEU A 139 3.98 -0.06 13.95
N ASP A 140 4.08 1.26 13.99
CA ASP A 140 4.72 2.02 12.93
C ASP A 140 6.22 1.70 12.94
N VAL A 141 6.66 0.91 11.96
CA VAL A 141 8.05 0.43 11.88
C VAL A 141 9.01 1.60 11.66
N GLU A 142 8.63 2.61 10.89
CA GLU A 142 9.49 3.79 10.66
C GLU A 142 9.63 4.61 11.94
N GLU A 143 8.55 4.83 12.68
CA GLU A 143 8.59 5.49 13.97
C GLU A 143 9.42 4.69 14.97
N ALA A 144 9.26 3.36 15.01
CA ALA A 144 10.03 2.50 15.90
C ALA A 144 11.54 2.54 15.61
N ILE A 145 11.92 2.57 14.32
CA ILE A 145 13.34 2.69 13.90
C ILE A 145 13.88 4.08 14.19
N ALA A 146 13.09 5.13 14.04
CA ALA A 146 13.50 6.50 14.27
C ALA A 146 13.66 6.85 15.77
N ARG A 147 13.16 6.02 16.69
CA ARG A 147 13.24 6.28 18.13
C ARG A 147 14.71 6.24 18.63
N PRO A 148 15.10 7.23 19.47
CA PRO A 148 16.43 7.19 20.10
C PRO A 148 16.64 5.88 20.87
N GLY A 149 17.74 5.19 20.59
CA GLY A 149 18.09 3.93 21.24
C GLY A 149 17.62 2.67 20.51
N PHE A 150 16.96 2.81 19.34
CA PHE A 150 16.74 1.65 18.48
C PHE A 150 18.08 1.01 18.10
N ARG A 151 18.17 -0.29 18.26
CA ARG A 151 19.31 -1.10 17.79
C ARG A 151 18.77 -2.13 16.82
N ASP A 152 19.46 -2.30 15.71
CA ASP A 152 19.13 -3.37 14.77
C ASP A 152 19.07 -4.72 15.49
N PRO A 153 17.92 -5.41 15.49
CA PRO A 153 17.81 -6.69 16.17
C PRO A 153 18.69 -7.72 15.44
N LYS A 154 19.58 -8.36 16.20
CA LYS A 154 20.46 -9.43 15.68
C LYS A 154 19.89 -10.82 15.91
N SER A 155 18.81 -10.93 16.67
CA SER A 155 18.17 -12.19 17.02
C SER A 155 16.67 -12.02 17.25
N SER A 156 15.93 -13.14 17.22
CA SER A 156 14.48 -13.14 17.55
C SER A 156 14.19 -12.69 18.99
N ASN A 157 15.14 -12.89 19.90
CA ASN A 157 15.02 -12.44 21.29
C ASN A 157 15.10 -10.90 21.39
N ASP A 158 15.94 -10.28 20.55
CA ASP A 158 16.05 -8.81 20.49
C ASP A 158 14.75 -8.20 19.99
N ILE A 159 14.10 -8.82 18.99
CA ILE A 159 12.78 -8.40 18.48
C ILE A 159 11.75 -8.49 19.60
N GLY A 160 11.69 -9.59 20.35
CA GLY A 160 10.79 -9.76 21.49
C GLY A 160 11.00 -8.70 22.57
N ALA A 161 12.24 -8.33 22.87
CA ALA A 161 12.57 -7.29 23.84
C ALA A 161 12.20 -5.87 23.36
N ILE A 162 12.27 -5.60 22.07
CA ILE A 162 11.85 -4.33 21.47
C ILE A 162 10.31 -4.23 21.51
N MET A 163 9.61 -5.28 21.11
CA MET A 163 8.14 -5.32 21.11
C MET A 163 7.57 -5.24 22.53
N GLY A 164 8.18 -5.96 23.49
CA GLY A 164 7.73 -5.94 24.89
C GLY A 164 7.84 -4.56 25.55
N ARG A 165 8.87 -3.77 25.20
CA ARG A 165 9.03 -2.40 25.70
C ARG A 165 8.03 -1.42 25.11
N ASN A 166 7.61 -1.63 23.86
CA ASN A 166 6.64 -0.77 23.20
C ASN A 166 5.18 -1.06 23.57
N LEU A 167 4.89 -2.30 24.02
CA LEU A 167 3.56 -2.69 24.47
C LEU A 167 3.30 -2.43 25.96
N GLY A 168 4.36 -2.14 26.73
CA GLY A 168 4.30 -1.92 28.19
C GLY A 168 4.03 -0.47 28.62
N GLU A 169 4.14 0.49 27.72
CA GLU A 169 3.85 1.90 28.00
C GLU A 169 2.46 2.27 27.42
N GLY A 170 1.41 1.72 28.00
CA GLY A 170 0.06 2.25 27.82
C GLY A 170 -0.07 3.62 28.51
N PRO A 171 -1.06 4.47 28.10
CA PRO A 171 -1.21 5.84 28.58
C PRO A 171 -1.60 6.00 30.06
N ASP A 172 -1.60 4.92 30.85
CA ASP A 172 -1.96 4.91 32.27
C ASP A 172 -0.79 4.40 33.14
N GLY A 173 0.38 4.99 33.02
CA GLY A 173 1.51 4.84 33.93
C GLY A 173 1.85 6.16 34.60
#